data_7f110b5022a33b0b7789de64739ec76b
#
_entry.id   7f110b5022a33b0b7789de64739ec76b
#
_cell.length_a   1.000
_cell.length_b   1.000
_cell.length_c   1.000
_cell.angle_alpha   90.00
_cell.angle_beta   90.00
_cell.angle_gamma   90.00
#
_symmetry.space_group_name_H-M   'P 1'
#
loop_
_entity.id
_entity.type
_entity.pdbx_description
1 polymer ?
#
loop_
_entity_poly.entity_id
_entity_poly.type
_entity_poly.pdbx_seq_one_letter_code
_entity_poly.pdbx_strand_id
1 'polypeptide(L)'
;QAQRIFKNQLGLSPKEYFRIIRFRQIIDLIKSKKAILWADLAYSLGYSDQAHLIRDFKQFTGLSPVNFVSEAQENQAFSFAYFQ
;
A
#
# COMPACT_ATOMS: atom_id res chain seq x y z
N GLN A 1 -12.76 -1.99 22.23
CA GLN A 1 -12.25 -0.74 22.49
C GLN A 1 -11.50 -0.11 21.34
N ALA A 2 -10.41 -0.70 20.86
CA ALA A 2 -9.74 -0.19 19.68
C ALA A 2 -10.67 -0.19 18.47
N GLN A 3 -11.45 -1.24 18.32
CA GLN A 3 -12.40 -1.36 17.22
C GLN A 3 -13.45 -0.26 17.28
N ARG A 4 -13.96 0.03 18.46
CA ARG A 4 -14.96 1.09 18.62
C ARG A 4 -14.35 2.45 18.31
N ILE A 5 -13.11 2.71 18.74
CA ILE A 5 -12.45 3.98 18.47
C ILE A 5 -12.26 4.20 16.98
N PHE A 6 -11.76 3.20 16.27
CA PHE A 6 -11.57 3.35 14.81
C PHE A 6 -12.89 3.62 14.12
N LYS A 7 -13.93 2.87 14.45
CA LYS A 7 -15.22 3.02 13.77
C LYS A 7 -15.83 4.38 14.04
N ASN A 8 -15.76 4.86 15.28
CA ASN A 8 -16.41 6.11 15.65
C ASN A 8 -15.64 7.34 15.17
N GLN A 9 -14.31 7.29 15.17
CA GLN A 9 -13.50 8.45 14.84
C GLN A 9 -13.10 8.50 13.38
N LEU A 10 -12.83 7.34 12.76
CA LEU A 10 -12.30 7.28 11.41
C LEU A 10 -13.32 6.78 10.40
N GLY A 11 -14.45 6.21 10.87
CA GLY A 11 -15.41 5.61 9.97
C GLY A 11 -14.92 4.31 9.33
N LEU A 12 -13.88 3.70 9.88
CA LEU A 12 -13.27 2.50 9.33
C LEU A 12 -13.23 1.39 10.37
N SER A 13 -13.32 0.15 9.91
CA SER A 13 -13.02 -1.00 10.78
C SER A 13 -11.51 -1.09 10.99
N PRO A 14 -11.06 -1.79 12.06
CA PRO A 14 -9.62 -2.02 12.24
C PRO A 14 -8.99 -2.70 11.03
N LYS A 15 -9.69 -3.63 10.39
CA LYS A 15 -9.19 -4.33 9.20
C LYS A 15 -8.93 -3.34 8.07
N GLU A 16 -9.86 -2.44 7.81
CA GLU A 16 -9.71 -1.42 6.78
C GLU A 16 -8.57 -0.47 7.10
N TYR A 17 -8.45 -0.09 8.36
CA TYR A 17 -7.37 0.79 8.79
C TYR A 17 -6.01 0.15 8.58
N PHE A 18 -5.86 -1.13 8.96
CA PHE A 18 -4.58 -1.82 8.76
C PHE A 18 -4.24 -2.02 7.29
N ARG A 19 -5.25 -2.21 6.43
CA ARG A 19 -5.01 -2.26 5.00
C ARG A 19 -4.42 -0.95 4.49
N ILE A 20 -4.93 0.16 4.95
CA ILE A 20 -4.42 1.48 4.56
C ILE A 20 -2.99 1.66 5.05
N ILE A 21 -2.70 1.26 6.28
CA ILE A 21 -1.34 1.37 6.82
C ILE A 21 -0.36 0.54 6.00
N ARG A 22 -0.72 -0.70 5.65
CA ARG A 22 0.15 -1.54 4.84
C ARG A 22 0.40 -0.91 3.47
N PHE A 23 -0.64 -0.37 2.87
CA PHE A 23 -0.51 0.33 1.59
C PHE A 23 0.47 1.50 1.69
N ARG A 24 0.34 2.32 2.74
CA ARG A 24 1.25 3.44 2.96
C ARG A 24 2.69 2.99 3.13
N GLN A 25 2.92 1.88 3.83
CA GLN A 25 4.27 1.35 3.98
C GLN A 25 4.86 0.94 2.64
N ILE A 26 4.06 0.34 1.76
CA ILE A 26 4.51 -0.01 0.42
C ILE A 26 4.87 1.25 -0.37
N ILE A 27 4.03 2.26 -0.32
CA ILE A 27 4.28 3.52 -1.02
C ILE A 27 5.56 4.19 -0.52
N ASP A 28 5.78 4.18 0.79
CA ASP A 28 7.00 4.77 1.35
C ASP A 28 8.25 4.06 0.84
N LEU A 29 8.20 2.73 0.70
CA LEU A 29 9.31 1.98 0.15
C LEU A 29 9.54 2.29 -1.33
N ILE A 30 8.46 2.42 -2.09
CA ILE A 30 8.57 2.81 -3.50
C ILE A 30 9.22 4.19 -3.63
N LYS A 31 8.81 5.14 -2.79
CA LYS A 31 9.37 6.48 -2.81
C LYS A 31 10.85 6.50 -2.43
N SER A 32 11.29 5.55 -1.62
CA SER A 32 12.70 5.48 -1.21
C SER A 32 13.64 5.11 -2.35
N LYS A 33 13.08 4.59 -3.45
CA LYS A 33 13.83 4.17 -4.65
C LYS A 33 14.83 3.06 -4.37
N LYS A 34 14.64 2.31 -3.28
CA LYS A 34 15.46 1.13 -2.99
C LYS A 34 14.86 -0.07 -3.68
N ALA A 35 15.71 -1.07 -3.96
CA ALA A 35 15.25 -2.32 -4.52
C ALA A 35 14.28 -3.00 -3.56
N ILE A 36 13.18 -3.54 -4.08
CA ILE A 36 12.15 -4.18 -3.28
C ILE A 36 12.05 -5.65 -3.69
N LEU A 37 12.20 -6.53 -2.69
CA LEU A 37 11.92 -7.95 -2.87
C LEU A 37 10.46 -8.17 -2.46
N TRP A 38 9.60 -8.24 -3.43
CA TRP A 38 8.15 -8.21 -3.18
C TRP A 38 7.66 -9.39 -2.35
N ALA A 39 8.24 -10.58 -2.53
CA ALA A 39 7.86 -11.73 -1.72
C ALA A 39 8.22 -11.52 -0.24
N ASP A 40 9.41 -10.98 0.02
CA ASP A 40 9.83 -10.70 1.38
C ASP A 40 8.98 -9.61 2.01
N LEU A 41 8.65 -8.58 1.25
CA LEU A 41 7.81 -7.50 1.73
C LEU A 41 6.41 -8.01 2.07
N ALA A 42 5.84 -8.85 1.22
CA ALA A 42 4.53 -9.44 1.49
C ALA A 42 4.53 -10.18 2.82
N TYR A 43 5.55 -10.99 3.05
CA TYR A 43 5.68 -11.73 4.29
C TYR A 43 5.78 -10.78 5.50
N SER A 44 6.63 -9.77 5.41
CA SER A 44 6.86 -8.87 6.54
C SER A 44 5.65 -8.00 6.86
N LEU A 45 4.79 -7.73 5.89
CA LEU A 45 3.57 -6.95 6.11
C LEU A 45 2.36 -7.80 6.50
N GLY A 46 2.54 -9.12 6.62
CA GLY A 46 1.47 -9.99 7.07
C GLY A 46 0.54 -10.48 5.98
N TYR A 47 0.92 -10.36 4.72
CA TYR A 47 0.16 -10.97 3.63
C TYR A 47 0.45 -12.47 3.57
N SER A 48 -0.51 -13.23 3.08
CA SER A 48 -0.34 -14.68 2.94
C SER A 48 0.71 -15.04 1.90
N ASP A 49 0.81 -14.25 0.83
CA ASP A 49 1.78 -14.44 -0.22
C ASP A 49 1.90 -13.16 -1.04
N GLN A 50 2.80 -13.18 -2.04
CA GLN A 50 3.00 -12.02 -2.90
C GLN A 50 1.75 -11.68 -3.72
N ALA A 51 1.03 -12.68 -4.18
CA ALA A 51 -0.18 -12.46 -4.96
C ALA A 51 -1.23 -11.70 -4.15
N HIS A 52 -1.34 -12.00 -2.86
CA HIS A 52 -2.25 -11.28 -1.96
C HIS A 52 -1.87 -9.81 -1.88
N LEU A 53 -0.59 -9.49 -1.72
CA LEU A 53 -0.11 -8.11 -1.70
C LEU A 53 -0.47 -7.41 -3.02
N ILE A 54 -0.22 -8.06 -4.15
CA ILE A 54 -0.47 -7.47 -5.46
C ILE A 54 -1.95 -7.16 -5.63
N ARG A 55 -2.83 -8.09 -5.25
CA ARG A 55 -4.27 -7.87 -5.35
C ARG A 55 -4.73 -6.70 -4.48
N ASP A 56 -4.21 -6.63 -3.26
CA ASP A 56 -4.57 -5.55 -2.33
C ASP A 56 -4.10 -4.20 -2.87
N PHE A 57 -2.87 -4.15 -3.38
CA PHE A 57 -2.31 -2.94 -3.96
C PHE A 57 -3.13 -2.46 -5.16
N LYS A 58 -3.55 -3.38 -6.03
CA LYS A 58 -4.36 -3.02 -7.18
C LYS A 58 -5.73 -2.46 -6.79
N GLN A 59 -6.27 -2.89 -5.66
CA GLN A 59 -7.54 -2.33 -5.18
C GLN A 59 -7.41 -0.86 -4.81
N PHE A 60 -6.23 -0.43 -4.37
CA PHE A 60 -6.00 0.97 -4.03
C PHE A 60 -5.64 1.82 -5.24
N THR A 61 -4.88 1.30 -6.17
CA THR A 61 -4.27 2.11 -7.24
C THR A 61 -4.78 1.77 -8.63
N GLY A 62 -5.39 0.61 -8.80
CA GLY A 62 -5.75 0.11 -10.13
C GLY A 62 -4.57 -0.52 -10.88
N LEU A 63 -3.38 -0.52 -10.30
CA LEU A 63 -2.17 -1.01 -10.94
C LEU A 63 -1.45 -2.01 -10.05
N SER A 64 -0.72 -2.95 -10.67
CA SER A 64 0.21 -3.77 -9.92
C SER A 64 1.35 -2.90 -9.39
N PRO A 65 2.06 -3.35 -8.34
CA PRO A 65 3.19 -2.57 -7.83
C PRO A 65 4.25 -2.28 -8.89
N VAL A 66 4.55 -3.25 -9.76
CA VAL A 66 5.57 -3.06 -10.79
C VAL A 66 5.14 -1.98 -11.78
N ASN A 67 3.89 -2.04 -12.24
CA ASN A 67 3.38 -1.02 -13.16
C ASN A 67 3.28 0.34 -12.49
N PHE A 68 2.91 0.37 -11.21
CA PHE A 68 2.85 1.61 -10.45
C PHE A 68 4.22 2.27 -10.37
N VAL A 69 5.25 1.50 -10.07
CA VAL A 69 6.61 2.03 -10.00
C VAL A 69 7.05 2.60 -11.35
N SER A 70 6.74 1.88 -12.43
CA SER A 70 7.08 2.33 -13.78
C SER A 70 6.41 3.67 -14.10
N GLU A 71 5.13 3.78 -13.81
CA GLU A 71 4.42 5.04 -14.06
C GLU A 71 4.90 6.17 -13.17
N ALA A 72 5.25 5.87 -11.92
CA ALA A 72 5.76 6.89 -11.01
C ALA A 72 7.09 7.45 -11.50
N GLN A 73 7.94 6.62 -12.11
CA GLN A 73 9.20 7.07 -12.66
C GLN A 73 8.99 7.96 -13.89
N GLU A 74 7.98 7.64 -14.69
CA GLU A 74 7.69 8.41 -15.91
C GLU A 74 6.94 9.71 -15.59
N ASN A 75 6.21 9.74 -14.47
CA ASN A 75 5.31 10.84 -14.17
C ASN A 75 5.36 11.17 -12.67
N GLN A 76 6.49 11.70 -12.24
CA GLN A 76 6.73 11.97 -10.83
C GLN A 76 5.71 12.94 -10.22
N ALA A 77 5.34 13.97 -10.96
CA ALA A 77 4.41 14.98 -10.45
C ALA A 77 3.06 14.34 -10.12
N PHE A 78 2.58 13.48 -10.99
CA PHE A 78 1.34 12.76 -10.76
C PHE A 78 1.44 11.89 -9.50
N SER A 79 2.55 11.14 -9.39
CA SER A 79 2.75 10.24 -8.27
C SER A 79 2.72 10.97 -6.93
N PHE A 80 3.41 12.10 -6.84
CA PHE A 80 3.43 12.88 -5.60
C PHE A 80 2.07 13.49 -5.30
N ALA A 81 1.39 14.02 -6.29
CA ALA A 81 0.06 14.60 -6.08
C ALA A 81 -0.93 13.56 -5.58
N TYR A 82 -0.83 12.33 -6.07
CA TYR A 82 -1.74 11.27 -5.71
C TYR A 82 -1.63 10.89 -4.23
N PHE A 83 -0.42 10.95 -3.67
CA PHE A 83 -0.16 10.43 -2.32
C PHE A 83 0.18 11.51 -1.31
N GLN A 84 -0.08 12.74 -1.62
CA GLN A 84 0.04 13.81 -0.62
C GLN A 84 -1.26 13.98 0.20
#